data_f774b74f6b09a0115b277fbb6c7c9472
#
_entry.id   f774b74f6b09a0115b277fbb6c7c9472
#
_cell.length_a   1.000
_cell.length_b   1.000
_cell.length_c   1.000
_cell.angle_alpha   90.00
_cell.angle_beta   90.00
_cell.angle_gamma   90.00
#
_symmetry.space_group_name_H-M   'P 1'
#
loop_
_entity.id
_entity.type
_entity.pdbx_description
1 polymer ?
#
loop_
_entity_poly.entity_id
_entity_poly.type
_entity_poly.pdbx_seq_one_letter_code
_entity_poly.pdbx_strand_id
1 'polypeptide(L)'
;MRRELLSKESSEIQGMFGRIAHRYDLLNRTLSLGQDVSWRRFVARRVAAIDHLRVLDVCTGTGDLALTVGGGVVGADFCLPMLERARLKARRLRQPLPLCAADALRLPFAEATFDVVTVAFGIRNFADLEVGLGELVRVLRPGGVLLVLEFSRPRGVLAPLLGWWVRHVPPRVGRWLSGDAEAYDYLPASVSTFPEGPAMCRGLESAGLTDVTVRPLTGGVASLYEGARPPEGER
;
A
#
# COMPACT_ATOMS: atom_id res chain seq x y z
N MET A 1 17.60 19.10 -3.43
CA MET A 1 17.30 18.20 -2.28
C MET A 1 15.87 17.63 -2.31
N ARG A 2 14.77 18.44 -2.26
CA ARG A 2 13.39 17.88 -2.23
C ARG A 2 12.94 17.26 -3.57
N ARG A 3 13.38 17.78 -4.73
CA ARG A 3 13.10 17.22 -6.07
C ARG A 3 13.93 15.97 -6.37
N GLU A 4 15.16 15.89 -5.88
CA GLU A 4 16.03 14.73 -6.06
C GLU A 4 15.54 13.50 -5.28
N LEU A 5 14.94 13.70 -4.09
CA LEU A 5 14.35 12.60 -3.31
C LEU A 5 13.13 11.96 -3.99
N LEU A 6 12.48 12.66 -4.92
CA LEU A 6 11.27 12.18 -5.62
C LEU A 6 11.57 11.65 -7.01
N SER A 7 12.77 11.88 -7.55
CA SER A 7 13.22 11.35 -8.85
C SER A 7 13.97 10.03 -8.75
N LYS A 8 13.86 9.33 -7.61
CA LYS A 8 14.54 8.05 -7.39
C LYS A 8 14.04 7.00 -8.37
N GLU A 9 14.97 6.38 -9.07
CA GLU A 9 14.69 5.21 -9.89
C GLU A 9 14.16 4.06 -9.01
N SER A 10 13.36 3.16 -9.59
CA SER A 10 12.79 2.00 -8.87
C SER A 10 13.84 1.16 -8.16
N SER A 11 15.07 1.12 -8.69
CA SER A 11 16.23 0.43 -8.10
C SER A 11 16.69 1.02 -6.78
N GLU A 12 16.68 2.36 -6.66
CA GLU A 12 17.07 3.04 -5.41
C GLU A 12 16.02 2.84 -4.31
N ILE A 13 14.73 2.90 -4.69
CA ILE A 13 13.61 2.61 -3.78
C ILE A 13 13.70 1.16 -3.29
N GLN A 14 13.97 0.21 -4.19
CA GLN A 14 14.18 -1.20 -3.85
C GLN A 14 15.36 -1.38 -2.87
N GLY A 15 16.49 -0.74 -3.13
CA GLY A 15 17.67 -0.77 -2.26
C GLY A 15 17.39 -0.21 -0.87
N MET A 16 16.69 0.91 -0.79
CA MET A 16 16.28 1.53 0.47
C MET A 16 15.39 0.60 1.31
N PHE A 17 14.33 0.04 0.72
CA PHE A 17 13.46 -0.90 1.42
C PHE A 17 14.19 -2.18 1.80
N GLY A 18 15.11 -2.67 0.96
CA GLY A 18 15.94 -3.83 1.27
C GLY A 18 16.79 -3.64 2.54
N ARG A 19 17.41 -2.46 2.71
CA ARG A 19 18.24 -2.14 3.89
C ARG A 19 17.44 -2.13 5.19
N ILE A 20 16.20 -1.62 5.17
CA ILE A 20 15.36 -1.51 6.38
C ILE A 20 14.45 -2.72 6.62
N ALA A 21 14.39 -3.69 5.70
CA ALA A 21 13.43 -4.80 5.73
C ALA A 21 13.37 -5.54 7.09
N HIS A 22 14.52 -5.70 7.76
CA HIS A 22 14.62 -6.41 9.05
C HIS A 22 13.99 -5.64 10.24
N ARG A 23 13.84 -4.31 10.13
CA ARG A 23 13.26 -3.44 11.17
C ARG A 23 11.94 -2.80 10.72
N TYR A 24 11.54 -3.04 9.47
CA TYR A 24 10.41 -2.37 8.83
C TYR A 24 9.12 -2.43 9.65
N ASP A 25 8.74 -3.61 10.12
CA ASP A 25 7.51 -3.78 10.90
C ASP A 25 7.57 -3.05 12.25
N LEU A 26 8.73 -3.13 12.95
CA LEU A 26 8.93 -2.43 14.22
C LEU A 26 8.82 -0.92 14.02
N LEU A 27 9.45 -0.41 12.96
CA LEU A 27 9.45 1.01 12.64
C LEU A 27 8.03 1.49 12.30
N ASN A 28 7.31 0.79 11.45
CA ASN A 28 5.93 1.15 11.10
C ASN A 28 5.03 1.17 12.35
N ARG A 29 5.10 0.16 13.21
CA ARG A 29 4.32 0.10 14.45
C ARG A 29 4.66 1.22 15.41
N THR A 30 5.96 1.50 15.60
CA THR A 30 6.39 2.57 16.50
C THR A 30 5.98 3.94 15.98
N LEU A 31 6.19 4.21 14.68
CA LEU A 31 5.91 5.50 14.06
C LEU A 31 4.42 5.78 13.90
N SER A 32 3.61 4.74 13.71
CA SER A 32 2.15 4.85 13.63
C SER A 32 1.47 4.71 15.00
N LEU A 33 2.22 4.49 16.08
CA LEU A 33 1.68 4.11 17.41
C LEU A 33 0.76 2.89 17.33
N GLY A 34 1.09 1.93 16.47
CA GLY A 34 0.31 0.71 16.23
C GLY A 34 -0.95 0.89 15.37
N GLN A 35 -1.23 2.11 14.88
CA GLN A 35 -2.40 2.37 14.04
C GLN A 35 -2.34 1.60 12.72
N ASP A 36 -1.14 1.35 12.19
CA ASP A 36 -0.94 0.56 10.97
C ASP A 36 -1.58 -0.83 11.06
N VAL A 37 -1.55 -1.48 12.23
CA VAL A 37 -2.21 -2.76 12.47
C VAL A 37 -3.74 -2.60 12.43
N SER A 38 -4.27 -1.53 13.01
CA SER A 38 -5.70 -1.22 13.01
C SER A 38 -6.21 -0.96 11.58
N TRP A 39 -5.46 -0.20 10.79
CA TRP A 39 -5.80 0.10 9.41
C TRP A 39 -5.80 -1.17 8.53
N ARG A 40 -4.77 -2.03 8.64
CA ARG A 40 -4.72 -3.30 7.91
C ARG A 40 -5.86 -4.25 8.32
N ARG A 41 -6.19 -4.31 9.61
CA ARG A 41 -7.38 -5.07 10.08
C ARG A 41 -8.68 -4.51 9.52
N PHE A 42 -8.77 -3.19 9.34
CA PHE A 42 -9.92 -2.57 8.72
C PHE A 42 -10.04 -2.98 7.25
N VAL A 43 -8.94 -2.94 6.48
CA VAL A 43 -8.89 -3.44 5.10
C VAL A 43 -9.25 -4.93 5.03
N ALA A 44 -8.66 -5.76 5.89
CA ALA A 44 -8.96 -7.20 5.91
C ALA A 44 -10.45 -7.49 6.18
N ARG A 45 -11.10 -6.73 7.06
CA ARG A 45 -12.56 -6.83 7.26
C ARG A 45 -13.36 -6.41 6.03
N ARG A 46 -12.88 -5.41 5.27
CA ARG A 46 -13.51 -5.04 3.99
C ARG A 46 -13.37 -6.15 2.97
N VAL A 47 -12.18 -6.74 2.84
CA VAL A 47 -11.96 -7.92 1.99
C VAL A 47 -12.90 -9.06 2.38
N ALA A 48 -12.99 -9.40 3.67
CA ALA A 48 -13.86 -10.47 4.18
C ALA A 48 -15.36 -10.23 3.93
N ALA A 49 -15.79 -8.98 3.70
CA ALA A 49 -17.17 -8.63 3.38
C ALA A 49 -17.50 -8.72 1.88
N ILE A 50 -16.49 -8.96 1.04
CA ILE A 50 -16.63 -9.14 -0.41
C ILE A 50 -16.63 -10.66 -0.68
N ASP A 51 -17.57 -11.14 -1.49
CA ASP A 51 -17.50 -12.52 -1.95
C ASP A 51 -16.30 -12.70 -2.88
N HIS A 52 -15.33 -13.54 -2.45
CA HIS A 52 -14.07 -13.66 -3.15
C HIS A 52 -13.44 -15.05 -2.98
N LEU A 53 -12.66 -15.47 -3.99
CA LEU A 53 -11.84 -16.68 -3.99
C LEU A 53 -10.35 -16.36 -4.07
N ARG A 54 -9.99 -15.30 -4.77
CA ARG A 54 -8.59 -14.92 -5.08
C ARG A 54 -8.34 -13.46 -4.77
N VAL A 55 -7.38 -13.21 -3.91
CA VAL A 55 -6.92 -11.86 -3.53
C VAL A 55 -5.48 -11.69 -3.96
N LEU A 56 -5.14 -10.55 -4.56
CA LEU A 56 -3.78 -10.13 -4.81
C LEU A 56 -3.43 -8.96 -3.89
N ASP A 57 -2.38 -9.09 -3.10
CA ASP A 57 -1.81 -7.99 -2.31
C ASP A 57 -0.54 -7.48 -3.00
N VAL A 58 -0.63 -6.34 -3.68
CA VAL A 58 0.47 -5.71 -4.41
C VAL A 58 1.24 -4.77 -3.50
N CYS A 59 2.56 -4.72 -3.65
CA CYS A 59 3.48 -4.11 -2.68
C CYS A 59 3.29 -4.74 -1.28
N THR A 60 3.21 -6.07 -1.25
CA THR A 60 2.92 -6.82 -0.03
C THR A 60 3.97 -6.62 1.07
N GLY A 61 5.18 -6.21 0.70
CA GLY A 61 6.29 -5.97 1.62
C GLY A 61 6.60 -7.20 2.46
N THR A 62 6.54 -7.04 3.78
CA THR A 62 6.72 -8.12 4.75
C THR A 62 5.47 -9.00 4.95
N GLY A 63 4.42 -8.80 4.15
CA GLY A 63 3.21 -9.61 4.14
C GLY A 63 2.18 -9.28 5.23
N ASP A 64 2.29 -8.16 5.92
CA ASP A 64 1.42 -7.84 7.06
C ASP A 64 -0.06 -7.78 6.68
N LEU A 65 -0.41 -7.16 5.53
CA LEU A 65 -1.80 -7.12 5.07
C LEU A 65 -2.24 -8.49 4.56
N ALA A 66 -1.47 -9.11 3.68
CA ALA A 66 -1.77 -10.43 3.12
C ALA A 66 -2.03 -11.47 4.22
N LEU A 67 -1.19 -11.53 5.26
CA LEU A 67 -1.35 -12.43 6.41
C LEU A 67 -2.55 -12.04 7.30
N THR A 68 -2.92 -10.77 7.35
CA THR A 68 -4.11 -10.32 8.10
C THR A 68 -5.40 -10.68 7.36
N VAL A 69 -5.42 -10.64 6.03
CA VAL A 69 -6.54 -11.09 5.19
C VAL A 69 -6.72 -12.60 5.31
N GLY A 70 -5.66 -13.38 5.18
CA GLY A 70 -5.68 -14.82 5.40
C GLY A 70 -5.71 -15.66 4.12
N GLY A 71 -6.57 -16.67 4.04
CA GLY A 71 -6.57 -17.63 2.94
C GLY A 71 -6.89 -17.00 1.57
N GLY A 72 -6.37 -17.64 0.50
CA GLY A 72 -6.63 -17.20 -0.89
C GLY A 72 -5.84 -15.98 -1.38
N VAL A 73 -4.89 -15.48 -0.58
CA VAL A 73 -4.08 -14.31 -0.93
C VAL A 73 -2.77 -14.72 -1.60
N VAL A 74 -2.43 -14.03 -2.69
CA VAL A 74 -1.09 -14.01 -3.28
C VAL A 74 -0.45 -12.65 -2.97
N GLY A 75 0.76 -12.64 -2.41
CA GLY A 75 1.52 -11.42 -2.19
C GLY A 75 2.50 -11.15 -3.33
N ALA A 76 2.50 -9.95 -3.88
CA ALA A 76 3.45 -9.51 -4.90
C ALA A 76 4.25 -8.30 -4.44
N ASP A 77 5.56 -8.32 -4.65
CA ASP A 77 6.45 -7.19 -4.35
C ASP A 77 7.69 -7.26 -5.24
N PHE A 78 8.27 -6.11 -5.56
CA PHE A 78 9.51 -6.05 -6.35
C PHE A 78 10.77 -6.20 -5.49
N CYS A 79 10.67 -6.04 -4.17
CA CYS A 79 11.78 -6.08 -3.21
C CYS A 79 11.94 -7.49 -2.62
N LEU A 80 12.89 -8.28 -3.14
CA LEU A 80 13.15 -9.65 -2.69
C LEU A 80 13.43 -9.77 -1.17
N PRO A 81 14.24 -8.90 -0.52
CA PRO A 81 14.40 -8.95 0.93
C PRO A 81 13.10 -8.81 1.72
N MET A 82 12.12 -8.04 1.22
CA MET A 82 10.79 -7.93 1.82
C MET A 82 10.02 -9.25 1.70
N LEU A 83 10.01 -9.87 0.51
CA LEU A 83 9.37 -11.17 0.27
C LEU A 83 9.97 -12.28 1.13
N GLU A 84 11.28 -12.27 1.36
CA GLU A 84 11.91 -13.21 2.28
C GLU A 84 11.38 -13.06 3.71
N ARG A 85 11.20 -11.83 4.17
CA ARG A 85 10.59 -11.55 5.48
C ARG A 85 9.14 -12.02 5.54
N ALA A 86 8.36 -11.77 4.48
CA ALA A 86 6.98 -12.25 4.37
C ALA A 86 6.93 -13.78 4.47
N ARG A 87 7.82 -14.48 3.75
CA ARG A 87 7.93 -15.94 3.78
C ARG A 87 8.25 -16.47 5.17
N LEU A 88 9.23 -15.86 5.87
CA LEU A 88 9.60 -16.25 7.23
C LEU A 88 8.46 -16.03 8.21
N LYS A 89 7.72 -14.91 8.08
CA LYS A 89 6.55 -14.57 8.89
C LYS A 89 5.43 -15.58 8.67
N ALA A 90 5.09 -15.87 7.40
CA ALA A 90 4.09 -16.85 7.01
C ALA A 90 4.38 -18.24 7.60
N ARG A 91 5.64 -18.71 7.51
CA ARG A 91 6.08 -19.98 8.13
C ARG A 91 5.93 -19.99 9.66
N ARG A 92 6.31 -18.90 10.33
CA ARG A 92 6.19 -18.77 11.79
C ARG A 92 4.73 -18.83 12.22
N LEU A 93 3.82 -18.20 11.46
CA LEU A 93 2.38 -18.21 11.72
C LEU A 93 1.68 -19.49 11.23
N ARG A 94 2.41 -20.38 10.54
CA ARG A 94 1.85 -21.59 9.88
C ARG A 94 0.71 -21.25 8.91
N GLN A 95 0.82 -20.12 8.26
CA GLN A 95 -0.18 -19.60 7.33
C GLN A 95 0.42 -19.58 5.92
N PRO A 96 -0.11 -20.38 4.97
CA PRO A 96 0.36 -20.36 3.59
C PRO A 96 0.19 -18.97 2.97
N LEU A 97 1.26 -18.45 2.37
CA LEU A 97 1.24 -17.20 1.61
C LEU A 97 2.09 -17.40 0.35
N PRO A 98 1.49 -17.69 -0.80
CA PRO A 98 2.15 -17.63 -2.09
C PRO A 98 2.72 -16.24 -2.35
N LEU A 99 3.98 -16.17 -2.76
CA LEU A 99 4.69 -14.91 -2.99
C LEU A 99 5.25 -14.87 -4.41
N CYS A 100 5.14 -13.72 -5.06
CA CYS A 100 5.62 -13.44 -6.40
C CYS A 100 6.51 -12.19 -6.39
N ALA A 101 7.70 -12.30 -6.98
CA ALA A 101 8.53 -11.13 -7.27
C ALA A 101 7.99 -10.45 -8.52
N ALA A 102 7.46 -9.23 -8.40
CA ALA A 102 6.80 -8.54 -9.50
C ALA A 102 6.89 -7.02 -9.37
N ASP A 103 7.02 -6.37 -10.51
CA ASP A 103 6.82 -4.92 -10.62
C ASP A 103 5.31 -4.64 -10.76
N ALA A 104 4.80 -3.70 -9.97
CA ALA A 104 3.41 -3.28 -10.01
C ALA A 104 3.01 -2.62 -11.35
N LEU A 105 3.98 -2.12 -12.11
CA LEU A 105 3.76 -1.57 -13.46
C LEU A 105 3.64 -2.64 -14.54
N ARG A 106 3.97 -3.91 -14.21
CA ARG A 106 3.89 -5.06 -15.12
C ARG A 106 3.70 -6.35 -14.32
N LEU A 107 2.47 -6.58 -13.87
CA LEU A 107 2.14 -7.76 -13.06
C LEU A 107 2.14 -9.04 -13.91
N PRO A 108 2.81 -10.13 -13.47
CA PRO A 108 2.92 -11.38 -14.22
C PRO A 108 1.67 -12.26 -14.06
N PHE A 109 0.50 -11.65 -14.07
CA PHE A 109 -0.78 -12.34 -13.96
C PHE A 109 -1.63 -12.04 -15.21
N ALA A 110 -2.48 -12.99 -15.59
CA ALA A 110 -3.43 -12.79 -16.66
C ALA A 110 -4.47 -11.71 -16.29
N GLU A 111 -5.09 -11.11 -17.27
CA GLU A 111 -6.25 -10.24 -17.08
C GLU A 111 -7.37 -10.98 -16.36
N ALA A 112 -8.17 -10.27 -15.58
CA ALA A 112 -9.37 -10.79 -14.92
C ALA A 112 -9.10 -12.03 -14.03
N THR A 113 -7.98 -12.04 -13.29
CA THR A 113 -7.56 -13.19 -12.47
C THR A 113 -8.07 -13.10 -11.03
N PHE A 114 -8.17 -11.89 -10.47
CA PHE A 114 -8.43 -11.68 -9.04
C PHE A 114 -9.78 -11.02 -8.78
N ASP A 115 -10.43 -11.44 -7.71
CA ASP A 115 -11.69 -10.87 -7.22
C ASP A 115 -11.44 -9.56 -6.48
N VAL A 116 -10.33 -9.53 -5.73
CA VAL A 116 -9.92 -8.38 -4.93
C VAL A 116 -8.43 -8.13 -5.15
N VAL A 117 -8.07 -6.87 -5.35
CA VAL A 117 -6.69 -6.40 -5.33
C VAL A 117 -6.53 -5.43 -4.18
N THR A 118 -5.47 -5.60 -3.38
CA THR A 118 -5.13 -4.69 -2.28
C THR A 118 -3.76 -4.07 -2.51
N VAL A 119 -3.60 -2.80 -2.13
CA VAL A 119 -2.30 -2.12 -2.04
C VAL A 119 -2.25 -1.35 -0.73
N ALA A 120 -1.28 -1.62 0.14
CA ALA A 120 -1.13 -0.89 1.39
C ALA A 120 0.23 -0.20 1.48
N PHE A 121 0.22 1.15 1.50
CA PHE A 121 1.39 2.02 1.65
C PHE A 121 2.48 1.84 0.59
N GLY A 122 2.09 1.34 -0.60
CA GLY A 122 3.00 1.06 -1.70
C GLY A 122 2.79 1.91 -2.94
N ILE A 123 1.54 2.32 -3.21
CA ILE A 123 1.16 2.94 -4.47
C ILE A 123 1.86 4.29 -4.74
N ARG A 124 2.22 5.05 -3.70
CA ARG A 124 2.99 6.31 -3.83
C ARG A 124 4.40 6.12 -4.36
N ASN A 125 4.90 4.86 -4.35
CA ASN A 125 6.23 4.49 -4.84
C ASN A 125 6.21 4.01 -6.30
N PHE A 126 5.06 3.99 -6.96
CA PHE A 126 4.97 3.64 -8.37
C PHE A 126 5.71 4.70 -9.20
N ALA A 127 6.59 4.26 -10.09
CA ALA A 127 7.31 5.17 -10.99
C ALA A 127 6.35 5.87 -11.96
N ASP A 128 5.28 5.19 -12.33
CA ASP A 128 4.17 5.72 -13.10
C ASP A 128 2.86 5.26 -12.47
N LEU A 129 2.13 6.21 -11.87
CA LEU A 129 0.90 5.92 -11.16
C LEU A 129 -0.21 5.46 -12.12
N GLU A 130 -0.31 6.06 -13.30
CA GLU A 130 -1.35 5.77 -14.29
C GLU A 130 -1.17 4.35 -14.85
N VAL A 131 0.05 3.99 -15.25
CA VAL A 131 0.39 2.65 -15.70
C VAL A 131 0.13 1.62 -14.61
N GLY A 132 0.55 1.91 -13.37
CA GLY A 132 0.34 1.00 -12.24
C GLY A 132 -1.14 0.81 -11.92
N LEU A 133 -1.95 1.87 -11.92
CA LEU A 133 -3.41 1.76 -11.74
C LEU A 133 -4.04 0.92 -12.84
N GLY A 134 -3.63 1.12 -14.11
CA GLY A 134 -4.08 0.30 -15.23
C GLY A 134 -3.79 -1.19 -15.05
N GLU A 135 -2.60 -1.54 -14.55
CA GLU A 135 -2.22 -2.93 -14.25
C GLU A 135 -3.05 -3.54 -13.10
N LEU A 136 -3.30 -2.76 -12.03
CA LEU A 136 -4.17 -3.20 -10.94
C LEU A 136 -5.59 -3.50 -11.43
N VAL A 137 -6.14 -2.64 -12.29
CA VAL A 137 -7.47 -2.83 -12.88
C VAL A 137 -7.46 -3.99 -13.89
N ARG A 138 -6.41 -4.14 -14.71
CA ARG A 138 -6.30 -5.23 -15.67
C ARG A 138 -6.42 -6.61 -15.01
N VAL A 139 -5.75 -6.81 -13.88
CA VAL A 139 -5.75 -8.12 -13.19
C VAL A 139 -7.02 -8.39 -12.38
N LEU A 140 -7.83 -7.36 -12.09
CA LEU A 140 -9.15 -7.53 -11.49
C LEU A 140 -10.12 -8.16 -12.50
N ARG A 141 -10.96 -9.08 -12.07
CA ARG A 141 -12.10 -9.55 -12.85
C ARG A 141 -13.18 -8.46 -12.97
N PRO A 142 -14.05 -8.50 -13.98
CA PRO A 142 -15.27 -7.71 -13.99
C PRO A 142 -16.06 -7.90 -12.68
N GLY A 143 -16.50 -6.80 -12.06
CA GLY A 143 -17.12 -6.81 -10.73
C GLY A 143 -16.13 -6.97 -9.57
N GLY A 144 -14.83 -7.11 -9.83
CA GLY A 144 -13.79 -7.17 -8.80
C GLY A 144 -13.52 -5.80 -8.15
N VAL A 145 -12.93 -5.81 -6.96
CA VAL A 145 -12.75 -4.61 -6.13
C VAL A 145 -11.28 -4.31 -5.88
N LEU A 146 -10.88 -3.06 -6.08
CA LEU A 146 -9.58 -2.53 -5.67
C LEU A 146 -9.70 -1.80 -4.33
N LEU A 147 -8.80 -2.14 -3.39
CA LEU A 147 -8.67 -1.49 -2.09
C LEU A 147 -7.27 -0.89 -1.95
N VAL A 148 -7.17 0.43 -1.85
CA VAL A 148 -5.90 1.14 -1.68
C VAL A 148 -5.87 1.83 -0.33
N LEU A 149 -4.99 1.37 0.56
CA LEU A 149 -4.69 2.01 1.85
C LEU A 149 -3.42 2.85 1.70
N GLU A 150 -3.53 4.16 1.87
CA GLU A 150 -2.36 5.03 1.73
C GLU A 150 -2.38 6.17 2.74
N PHE A 151 -1.20 6.71 3.03
CA PHE A 151 -1.08 7.90 3.87
C PHE A 151 -1.74 9.10 3.21
N SER A 152 -2.31 9.96 4.04
CA SER A 152 -2.95 11.21 3.63
C SER A 152 -2.68 12.31 4.65
N ARG A 153 -3.08 13.52 4.33
CA ARG A 153 -2.89 14.66 5.25
C ARG A 153 -4.00 14.68 6.28
N PRO A 154 -3.66 14.80 7.57
CA PRO A 154 -4.65 14.92 8.64
C PRO A 154 -5.66 16.02 8.36
N ARG A 155 -6.93 15.76 8.71
CA ARG A 155 -8.07 16.67 8.52
C ARG A 155 -8.88 16.81 9.81
N GLY A 156 -9.70 17.84 9.89
CA GLY A 156 -10.56 18.10 11.03
C GLY A 156 -9.85 18.79 12.21
N VAL A 157 -10.49 18.82 13.36
CA VAL A 157 -10.05 19.60 14.54
C VAL A 157 -8.67 19.18 15.06
N LEU A 158 -8.32 17.90 14.96
CA LEU A 158 -7.02 17.39 15.39
C LEU A 158 -5.92 17.50 14.33
N ALA A 159 -6.21 18.03 13.14
CA ALA A 159 -5.24 18.14 12.05
C ALA A 159 -3.95 18.88 12.42
N PRO A 160 -3.96 20.00 13.19
CA PRO A 160 -2.71 20.67 13.56
C PRO A 160 -1.82 19.78 14.43
N LEU A 161 -2.39 19.10 15.42
CA LEU A 161 -1.66 18.20 16.32
C LEU A 161 -1.11 16.98 15.58
N LEU A 162 -1.95 16.29 14.81
CA LEU A 162 -1.57 15.12 14.02
C LEU A 162 -0.55 15.50 12.93
N GLY A 163 -0.73 16.64 12.28
CA GLY A 163 0.21 17.14 11.28
C GLY A 163 1.56 17.51 11.88
N TRP A 164 1.57 18.09 13.07
CA TRP A 164 2.81 18.32 13.83
C TRP A 164 3.50 16.99 14.16
N TRP A 165 2.75 16.02 14.70
CA TRP A 165 3.28 14.68 14.99
C TRP A 165 3.90 14.04 13.76
N VAL A 166 3.15 13.88 12.66
CA VAL A 166 3.61 13.24 11.41
C VAL A 166 4.85 13.92 10.85
N ARG A 167 4.96 15.24 11.00
CA ARG A 167 6.09 16.01 10.47
C ARG A 167 7.35 15.91 11.33
N HIS A 168 7.23 15.75 12.64
CA HIS A 168 8.37 15.90 13.55
C HIS A 168 8.81 14.61 14.22
N VAL A 169 7.89 13.70 14.55
CA VAL A 169 8.24 12.51 15.33
C VAL A 169 8.81 11.38 14.46
N PRO A 170 8.13 10.91 13.39
CA PRO A 170 8.64 9.86 12.54
C PRO A 170 10.06 10.09 12.00
N PRO A 171 10.40 11.28 11.46
CA PRO A 171 11.76 11.50 10.95
C PRO A 171 12.86 11.43 12.01
N ARG A 172 12.57 11.86 13.25
CA ARG A 172 13.55 11.81 14.36
C ARG A 172 13.71 10.41 14.91
N VAL A 173 12.59 9.75 15.21
CA VAL A 173 12.59 8.39 15.77
C VAL A 173 13.10 7.40 14.74
N GLY A 174 12.70 7.55 13.49
CA GLY A 174 13.14 6.70 12.39
C GLY A 174 14.65 6.75 12.18
N ARG A 175 15.25 7.94 12.14
CA ARG A 175 16.73 8.11 12.06
C ARG A 175 17.46 7.44 13.21
N TRP A 176 16.93 7.57 14.43
CA TRP A 176 17.55 6.96 15.62
C TRP A 176 17.46 5.43 15.61
N LEU A 177 16.33 4.86 15.17
CA LEU A 177 16.09 3.41 15.19
C LEU A 177 16.66 2.67 13.98
N SER A 178 16.67 3.26 12.78
CA SER A 178 17.06 2.59 11.54
C SER A 178 18.54 2.73 11.21
N GLY A 179 19.15 3.85 11.58
CA GLY A 179 20.46 4.26 11.08
C GLY A 179 20.44 4.70 9.60
N ASP A 180 19.29 4.71 8.94
CA ASP A 180 19.11 5.12 7.54
C ASP A 180 18.25 6.41 7.49
N ALA A 181 18.92 7.56 7.46
CA ALA A 181 18.27 8.87 7.42
C ALA A 181 17.45 9.07 6.13
N GLU A 182 17.90 8.48 5.03
CA GLU A 182 17.33 8.67 3.70
C GLU A 182 15.90 8.12 3.59
N ALA A 183 15.64 6.93 4.16
CA ALA A 183 14.32 6.30 4.15
C ALA A 183 13.27 7.14 4.88
N TYR A 184 13.66 7.90 5.90
CA TYR A 184 12.73 8.69 6.72
C TYR A 184 12.55 10.14 6.26
N ASP A 185 13.48 10.66 5.47
CA ASP A 185 13.28 11.93 4.76
C ASP A 185 12.43 11.72 3.49
N TYR A 186 12.51 10.53 2.88
CA TYR A 186 11.69 10.14 1.73
C TYR A 186 10.18 10.04 2.07
N LEU A 187 9.80 9.46 3.21
CA LEU A 187 8.40 9.25 3.58
C LEU A 187 7.57 10.55 3.61
N PRO A 188 7.94 11.61 4.35
CA PRO A 188 7.18 12.86 4.32
C PRO A 188 7.17 13.54 2.95
N ALA A 189 8.27 13.41 2.18
CA ALA A 189 8.37 13.96 0.84
C ALA A 189 7.38 13.28 -0.12
N SER A 190 7.38 11.94 -0.17
CA SER A 190 6.49 11.16 -1.03
C SER A 190 5.00 11.36 -0.68
N VAL A 191 4.65 11.37 0.62
CA VAL A 191 3.27 11.65 1.05
C VAL A 191 2.82 13.06 0.65
N SER A 192 3.73 14.06 0.67
CA SER A 192 3.35 15.44 0.35
C SER A 192 3.05 15.70 -1.13
N THR A 193 3.52 14.85 -2.02
CA THR A 193 3.36 14.98 -3.48
C THR A 193 2.36 14.00 -4.07
N PHE A 194 2.03 12.94 -3.33
CA PHE A 194 1.08 11.94 -3.79
C PHE A 194 -0.35 12.53 -3.86
N PRO A 195 -1.12 12.24 -4.94
CA PRO A 195 -2.52 12.66 -5.03
C PRO A 195 -3.35 12.02 -3.92
N GLU A 196 -4.18 12.81 -3.24
CA GLU A 196 -5.02 12.33 -2.14
C GLU A 196 -6.48 12.80 -2.27
N GLY A 197 -7.38 12.11 -1.57
CA GLY A 197 -8.80 12.44 -1.56
C GLY A 197 -9.40 12.44 -2.96
N PRO A 198 -10.10 13.53 -3.38
CA PRO A 198 -10.75 13.60 -4.69
C PRO A 198 -9.79 13.43 -5.88
N ALA A 199 -8.52 13.83 -5.74
CA ALA A 199 -7.54 13.67 -6.83
C ALA A 199 -7.21 12.20 -7.06
N MET A 200 -7.04 11.41 -5.98
CA MET A 200 -6.82 9.97 -6.09
C MET A 200 -8.08 9.26 -6.60
N CYS A 201 -9.28 9.67 -6.16
CA CYS A 201 -10.53 9.11 -6.68
C CYS A 201 -10.63 9.29 -8.20
N ARG A 202 -10.34 10.49 -8.73
CA ARG A 202 -10.32 10.71 -10.19
C ARG A 202 -9.28 9.86 -10.91
N GLY A 203 -8.12 9.61 -10.31
CA GLY A 203 -7.12 8.69 -10.86
C GLY A 203 -7.65 7.26 -10.98
N LEU A 204 -8.36 6.78 -9.96
CA LEU A 204 -9.01 5.47 -9.97
C LEU A 204 -10.13 5.39 -11.01
N GLU A 205 -10.97 6.41 -11.11
CA GLU A 205 -12.03 6.53 -12.12
C GLU A 205 -11.45 6.57 -13.55
N SER A 206 -10.36 7.34 -13.75
CA SER A 206 -9.67 7.40 -15.05
C SER A 206 -9.03 6.06 -15.44
N ALA A 207 -8.64 5.24 -14.47
CA ALA A 207 -8.15 3.88 -14.71
C ALA A 207 -9.27 2.88 -15.03
N GLY A 208 -10.55 3.31 -15.00
CA GLY A 208 -11.72 2.51 -15.39
C GLY A 208 -12.47 1.87 -14.22
N LEU A 209 -12.28 2.35 -13.00
CA LEU A 209 -13.09 1.92 -11.85
C LEU A 209 -14.34 2.78 -11.69
N THR A 210 -15.40 2.19 -11.18
CA THR A 210 -16.66 2.82 -10.79
C THR A 210 -16.86 2.71 -9.27
N ASP A 211 -17.89 3.40 -8.76
CA ASP A 211 -18.26 3.43 -7.34
C ASP A 211 -17.09 3.80 -6.41
N VAL A 212 -16.24 4.71 -6.92
CA VAL A 212 -15.01 5.09 -6.21
C VAL A 212 -15.36 5.88 -4.97
N THR A 213 -14.90 5.37 -3.84
CA THR A 213 -15.08 6.00 -2.52
C THR A 213 -13.76 6.21 -1.81
N VAL A 214 -13.74 7.18 -0.89
CA VAL A 214 -12.60 7.41 0.00
C VAL A 214 -13.07 7.53 1.44
N ARG A 215 -12.43 6.76 2.32
CA ARG A 215 -12.69 6.79 3.76
C ARG A 215 -11.44 7.20 4.54
N PRO A 216 -11.44 8.38 5.16
CA PRO A 216 -10.36 8.80 6.05
C PRO A 216 -10.30 7.94 7.32
N LEU A 217 -9.09 7.58 7.75
CA LEU A 217 -8.81 6.82 8.95
C LEU A 217 -7.95 7.67 9.91
N THR A 218 -8.16 7.52 11.21
CA THR A 218 -7.38 8.22 12.27
C THR A 218 -7.21 9.72 11.98
N GLY A 219 -8.35 10.44 11.82
CA GLY A 219 -8.32 11.88 11.53
C GLY A 219 -7.69 12.26 10.18
N GLY A 220 -7.65 11.32 9.23
CA GLY A 220 -7.10 11.53 7.89
C GLY A 220 -5.61 11.28 7.77
N VAL A 221 -4.94 10.68 8.77
CA VAL A 221 -3.52 10.28 8.67
C VAL A 221 -3.32 9.21 7.60
N ALA A 222 -4.31 8.34 7.44
CA ALA A 222 -4.41 7.40 6.33
C ALA A 222 -5.81 7.47 5.71
N SER A 223 -5.93 7.01 4.47
CA SER A 223 -7.20 6.89 3.77
C SER A 223 -7.30 5.53 3.09
N LEU A 224 -8.47 4.92 3.16
CA LEU A 224 -8.83 3.77 2.34
C LEU A 224 -9.63 4.24 1.14
N TYR A 225 -9.14 3.96 -0.04
CA TYR A 225 -9.85 4.12 -1.31
C TYR A 225 -10.38 2.76 -1.74
N GLU A 226 -11.58 2.74 -2.28
CA GLU A 226 -12.24 1.55 -2.79
C GLU A 226 -12.90 1.89 -4.12
N GLY A 227 -12.79 1.01 -5.12
CA GLY A 227 -13.46 1.14 -6.41
C GLY A 227 -13.67 -0.23 -7.03
N ALA A 228 -14.71 -0.38 -7.84
CA ALA A 228 -15.06 -1.62 -8.51
C ALA A 228 -14.72 -1.58 -10.00
N ARG A 229 -14.21 -2.68 -10.56
CA ARG A 229 -14.14 -2.83 -12.02
C ARG A 229 -15.56 -3.08 -12.54
N PRO A 230 -16.07 -2.31 -13.51
CA PRO A 230 -17.41 -2.53 -14.05
C PRO A 230 -17.63 -3.97 -14.50
N PRO A 231 -18.85 -4.53 -14.36
CA PRO A 231 -19.19 -5.82 -14.92
C PRO A 231 -19.09 -5.80 -16.46
N GLU A 232 -18.97 -6.98 -17.08
CA GLU A 232 -18.95 -7.08 -18.55
C GLU A 232 -20.28 -6.57 -19.13
N GLY A 233 -20.19 -5.61 -20.04
CA GLY A 233 -21.34 -5.04 -20.75
C GLY A 233 -21.79 -3.63 -20.32
N GLU A 234 -21.20 -3.03 -19.28
CA GLU A 234 -21.54 -1.67 -18.81
C GLU A 234 -20.45 -0.62 -19.18
N ARG A 235 -19.85 -0.72 -20.38
CA ARG A 235 -18.94 0.33 -20.91
C ARG A 235 -19.66 1.29 -21.82
#